data_3880a235c4b2b29ba6cc7ca81aa37fa2
#
_entry.id   3880a235c4b2b29ba6cc7ca81aa37fa2
#
_cell.length_a   1.000
_cell.length_b   1.000
_cell.length_c   1.000
_cell.angle_alpha   90.00
_cell.angle_beta   90.00
_cell.angle_gamma   90.00
#
_symmetry.space_group_name_H-M   'P 1'
#
loop_
_entity.id
_entity.type
_entity.pdbx_description
1 polymer ?
#
loop_
_entity_poly.entity_id
_entity_poly.type
_entity_poly.pdbx_seq_one_letter_code
_entity_poly.pdbx_strand_id
1 'polypeptide(L)'
;MTLKKIGKTGSPPFLQLEGSIGVSGDLGDLKTGSKYRKETINTIKTNLSTWMRNDSFEPFRESQIDLAIVIKLSPGRLKRQDTDNIVKVICDALKKRKGDNRFLLNDDSQIVRLLVWKILRVEDPFYDTDSYDVSFRLHEGDRPMILIKPDII
;
A
#
# COMPACT_ATOMS: atom_id res chain seq x y z
N MET A 1 3.53 -26.18 11.95
CA MET A 1 2.86 -25.65 10.76
C MET A 1 3.72 -24.56 10.15
N THR A 2 3.95 -24.64 8.88
CA THR A 2 4.73 -23.62 8.18
C THR A 2 3.79 -22.53 7.65
N LEU A 3 4.06 -21.30 8.03
CA LEU A 3 3.29 -20.18 7.53
C LEU A 3 3.85 -19.75 6.19
N LYS A 4 2.98 -19.62 5.20
CA LYS A 4 3.37 -19.13 3.89
C LYS A 4 3.24 -17.62 3.86
N LYS A 5 4.19 -16.98 3.21
CA LYS A 5 4.06 -15.56 2.90
C LYS A 5 3.11 -15.39 1.74
N ILE A 6 2.34 -14.32 1.76
CA ILE A 6 1.43 -13.95 0.69
C ILE A 6 2.11 -12.88 -0.13
N GLY A 7 2.03 -13.02 -1.44
CA GLY A 7 2.71 -12.14 -2.36
C GLY A 7 4.10 -12.65 -2.71
N LYS A 8 4.50 -12.40 -3.92
CA LYS A 8 5.73 -12.95 -4.49
C LYS A 8 6.98 -12.18 -4.10
N THR A 9 6.84 -11.01 -3.53
CA THR A 9 7.95 -10.23 -3.00
C THR A 9 8.46 -10.75 -1.66
N GLY A 10 7.80 -11.78 -1.11
CA GLY A 10 8.16 -12.36 0.18
C GLY A 10 7.61 -11.63 1.38
N SER A 11 6.70 -10.69 1.19
CA SER A 11 6.01 -10.01 2.29
C SER A 11 5.12 -10.98 3.07
N PRO A 12 4.94 -10.77 4.39
CA PRO A 12 4.04 -11.60 5.18
C PRO A 12 2.58 -11.36 4.78
N PRO A 13 1.64 -12.19 5.29
CA PRO A 13 0.22 -11.93 5.09
C PRO A 13 -0.15 -10.50 5.49
N PHE A 14 -0.97 -9.86 4.69
CA PHE A 14 -1.33 -8.46 4.91
C PHE A 14 -2.84 -8.26 4.87
N LEU A 15 -3.28 -7.16 5.49
CA LEU A 15 -4.68 -6.75 5.43
C LEU A 15 -4.96 -6.13 4.06
N GLN A 16 -6.04 -6.57 3.44
CA GLN A 16 -6.43 -6.02 2.15
C GLN A 16 -7.93 -5.86 2.04
N LEU A 17 -8.33 -5.01 1.13
CA LEU A 17 -9.73 -4.81 0.80
C LEU A 17 -10.29 -6.05 0.11
N GLU A 18 -11.48 -6.51 0.51
CA GLU A 18 -12.11 -7.67 -0.07
C GLU A 18 -12.28 -7.50 -1.59
N GLY A 19 -11.90 -8.53 -2.34
CA GLY A 19 -12.00 -8.53 -3.79
C GLY A 19 -11.00 -7.61 -4.49
N SER A 20 -9.89 -7.30 -3.83
CA SER A 20 -8.86 -6.39 -4.34
C SER A 20 -7.57 -7.10 -4.69
N ILE A 21 -6.70 -6.36 -5.38
CA ILE A 21 -5.30 -6.69 -5.55
C ILE A 21 -4.52 -5.88 -4.53
N GLY A 22 -3.50 -6.47 -3.92
CA GLY A 22 -2.72 -5.81 -2.89
C GLY A 22 -1.24 -5.71 -3.21
N VAL A 23 -0.62 -4.68 -2.68
CA VAL A 23 0.82 -4.44 -2.72
C VAL A 23 1.27 -4.12 -1.32
N SER A 24 2.32 -4.76 -0.84
CA SER A 24 2.88 -4.51 0.49
C SER A 24 4.35 -4.14 0.41
N GLY A 25 4.82 -3.38 1.38
CA GLY A 25 6.22 -3.01 1.44
C GLY A 25 6.62 -2.52 2.83
N ASP A 26 7.94 -2.43 3.03
CA ASP A 26 8.51 -1.91 4.26
C ASP A 26 8.46 -0.39 4.24
N LEU A 27 8.12 0.20 5.37
CA LEU A 27 8.31 1.63 5.57
C LEU A 27 9.73 1.91 6.06
N GLY A 28 10.33 0.96 6.80
CA GLY A 28 11.70 1.09 7.25
C GLY A 28 12.00 2.47 7.83
N ASP A 29 13.05 3.08 7.34
CA ASP A 29 13.45 4.44 7.70
C ASP A 29 12.81 5.50 6.82
N LEU A 30 11.66 5.21 6.19
CA LEU A 30 11.00 6.16 5.32
C LEU A 30 10.71 7.47 6.05
N LYS A 31 11.29 8.51 5.52
CA LYS A 31 11.14 9.86 6.04
C LYS A 31 10.16 10.60 5.15
N THR A 32 9.19 11.24 5.78
CA THR A 32 8.13 11.93 5.05
C THR A 32 8.40 13.43 4.87
N GLY A 33 9.50 13.92 5.45
CA GLY A 33 9.90 15.31 5.27
C GLY A 33 10.27 15.62 3.82
N SER A 34 10.16 16.88 3.42
CA SER A 34 10.38 17.32 2.04
C SER A 34 11.75 16.89 1.47
N LYS A 35 12.77 16.85 2.31
CA LYS A 35 14.12 16.44 1.90
C LYS A 35 14.18 14.99 1.41
N TYR A 36 13.36 14.10 1.98
CA TYR A 36 13.41 12.67 1.70
C TYR A 36 12.24 12.18 0.87
N ARG A 37 11.29 13.05 0.58
CA ARG A 37 10.05 12.68 -0.11
C ARG A 37 10.30 11.99 -1.44
N LYS A 38 11.23 12.51 -2.22
CA LYS A 38 11.57 11.96 -3.53
C LYS A 38 12.11 10.53 -3.44
N GLU A 39 12.99 10.28 -2.47
CA GLU A 39 13.54 8.95 -2.24
C GLU A 39 12.46 7.96 -1.80
N THR A 40 11.59 8.39 -0.91
CA THR A 40 10.47 7.58 -0.41
C THR A 40 9.53 7.19 -1.55
N ILE A 41 9.16 8.15 -2.39
CA ILE A 41 8.32 7.91 -3.56
C ILE A 41 8.98 6.90 -4.49
N ASN A 42 10.28 7.06 -4.75
CA ASN A 42 11.01 6.15 -5.61
C ASN A 42 11.04 4.72 -5.05
N THR A 43 11.24 4.57 -3.75
CA THR A 43 11.22 3.27 -3.08
C THR A 43 9.87 2.58 -3.25
N ILE A 44 8.79 3.31 -3.02
CA ILE A 44 7.43 2.77 -3.18
C ILE A 44 7.15 2.40 -4.63
N LYS A 45 7.57 3.23 -5.59
CA LYS A 45 7.40 2.96 -7.02
C LYS A 45 8.18 1.71 -7.46
N THR A 46 9.37 1.51 -6.94
CA THR A 46 10.16 0.31 -7.21
C THR A 46 9.45 -0.94 -6.69
N ASN A 47 8.92 -0.86 -5.49
CA ASN A 47 8.14 -1.94 -4.90
C ASN A 47 6.88 -2.24 -5.70
N LEU A 48 6.14 -1.20 -6.09
CA LEU A 48 4.95 -1.34 -6.92
C LEU A 48 5.28 -2.03 -8.24
N SER A 49 6.34 -1.61 -8.90
CA SER A 49 6.78 -2.20 -10.18
C SER A 49 7.08 -3.69 -10.03
N THR A 50 7.73 -4.08 -8.93
CA THR A 50 8.04 -5.48 -8.64
C THR A 50 6.77 -6.30 -8.47
N TRP A 51 5.79 -5.79 -7.72
CA TRP A 51 4.51 -6.47 -7.52
C TRP A 51 3.72 -6.59 -8.83
N MET A 52 3.68 -5.53 -9.63
CA MET A 52 2.99 -5.56 -10.93
C MET A 52 3.57 -6.61 -11.84
N ARG A 53 4.89 -6.73 -11.88
CA ARG A 53 5.56 -7.74 -12.70
C ARG A 53 5.34 -9.15 -12.17
N ASN A 54 5.48 -9.36 -10.86
CA ASN A 54 5.37 -10.69 -10.26
C ASN A 54 3.93 -11.22 -10.27
N ASP A 55 2.96 -10.35 -10.05
CA ASP A 55 1.55 -10.72 -9.97
C ASP A 55 0.79 -10.44 -11.26
N SER A 56 1.49 -9.96 -12.30
CA SER A 56 0.99 -9.79 -13.66
C SER A 56 -0.27 -8.92 -13.74
N PHE A 57 -0.25 -7.75 -13.11
CA PHE A 57 -1.37 -6.81 -13.23
C PHE A 57 -0.94 -5.49 -13.87
N GLU A 58 -1.91 -4.83 -14.49
CA GLU A 58 -1.74 -3.61 -15.25
C GLU A 58 -2.24 -2.36 -14.47
N PRO A 59 -1.75 -1.17 -14.80
CA PRO A 59 -2.27 0.05 -14.22
C PRO A 59 -3.75 0.28 -14.55
N PHE A 60 -4.45 0.95 -13.64
CA PHE A 60 -5.79 1.46 -13.89
C PHE A 60 -5.68 2.83 -14.55
N ARG A 61 -5.79 2.89 -15.86
CA ARG A 61 -5.51 4.12 -16.61
C ARG A 61 -6.60 5.18 -16.51
N GLU A 62 -7.87 4.76 -16.52
CA GLU A 62 -9.02 5.67 -16.49
C GLU A 62 -10.11 5.23 -15.54
N SER A 63 -10.06 4.00 -15.07
CA SER A 63 -11.09 3.44 -14.21
C SER A 63 -11.11 4.11 -12.84
N GLN A 64 -12.30 4.26 -12.31
CA GLN A 64 -12.48 4.68 -10.91
C GLN A 64 -12.21 3.49 -9.99
N ILE A 65 -11.52 3.75 -8.89
CA ILE A 65 -11.12 2.69 -7.96
C ILE A 65 -11.47 3.02 -6.52
N ASP A 66 -11.57 1.96 -5.73
CA ASP A 66 -11.54 2.02 -4.27
C ASP A 66 -10.13 1.66 -3.83
N LEU A 67 -9.58 2.45 -2.92
CA LEU A 67 -8.23 2.27 -2.39
C LEU A 67 -8.28 2.10 -0.88
N ALA A 68 -7.55 1.12 -0.36
CA ALA A 68 -7.35 0.96 1.08
C ALA A 68 -5.85 0.97 1.38
N ILE A 69 -5.48 1.73 2.41
CA ILE A 69 -4.09 1.83 2.88
C ILE A 69 -4.08 1.45 4.35
N VAL A 70 -3.32 0.42 4.69
CA VAL A 70 -3.11 0.01 6.08
C VAL A 70 -1.65 0.30 6.41
N ILE A 71 -1.43 1.05 7.47
CA ILE A 71 -0.10 1.47 7.91
C ILE A 71 0.19 0.80 9.24
N LYS A 72 1.25 0.00 9.30
CA LYS A 72 1.66 -0.75 10.50
C LYS A 72 2.91 -0.12 11.08
N LEU A 73 2.78 0.47 12.26
CA LEU A 73 3.83 1.25 12.88
C LEU A 73 4.20 0.74 14.28
N SER A 74 5.47 0.96 14.66
CA SER A 74 5.92 0.75 16.03
C SER A 74 5.22 1.72 16.99
N PRO A 75 5.17 1.42 18.29
CA PRO A 75 4.50 2.32 19.26
C PRO A 75 5.02 3.76 19.21
N GLY A 76 6.33 3.94 19.10
CA GLY A 76 6.91 5.29 19.07
C GLY A 76 6.53 6.05 17.81
N ARG A 77 6.58 5.38 16.67
CA ARG A 77 6.24 6.00 15.38
C ARG A 77 4.73 6.22 15.25
N LEU A 78 3.93 5.34 15.85
CA LEU A 78 2.47 5.48 15.87
C LEU A 78 2.04 6.80 16.50
N LYS A 79 2.72 7.25 17.55
CA LYS A 79 2.43 8.52 18.23
C LYS A 79 2.93 9.74 17.46
N ARG A 80 4.08 9.62 16.77
CA ARG A 80 4.77 10.77 16.18
C ARG A 80 4.49 10.98 14.71
N GLN A 81 4.17 9.90 14.01
CA GLN A 81 4.01 9.96 12.56
C GLN A 81 2.66 10.53 12.17
N ASP A 82 2.69 11.58 11.36
CA ASP A 82 1.49 12.15 10.77
C ASP A 82 0.99 11.22 9.68
N THR A 83 -0.21 10.66 9.91
CA THR A 83 -0.85 9.72 8.97
C THR A 83 -1.08 10.36 7.61
N ASP A 84 -1.50 11.62 7.58
CA ASP A 84 -1.77 12.33 6.33
C ASP A 84 -0.53 12.42 5.46
N ASN A 85 0.63 12.65 6.05
CA ASN A 85 1.88 12.72 5.30
C ASN A 85 2.25 11.38 4.67
N ILE A 86 2.06 10.28 5.39
CA ILE A 86 2.34 8.94 4.85
C ILE A 86 1.40 8.64 3.69
N VAL A 87 0.10 8.87 3.88
CA VAL A 87 -0.92 8.62 2.86
C VAL A 87 -0.63 9.44 1.60
N LYS A 88 -0.28 10.70 1.77
CA LYS A 88 0.05 11.58 0.64
C LYS A 88 1.25 11.07 -0.15
N VAL A 89 2.29 10.62 0.53
CA VAL A 89 3.48 10.07 -0.13
C VAL A 89 3.13 8.79 -0.88
N ILE A 90 2.33 7.90 -0.27
CA ILE A 90 1.90 6.67 -0.93
C ILE A 90 1.06 6.99 -2.18
N CYS A 91 0.09 7.87 -2.07
CA CYS A 91 -0.75 8.25 -3.21
C CYS A 91 0.07 8.89 -4.33
N ASP A 92 1.03 9.73 -3.99
CA ASP A 92 1.92 10.33 -4.99
C ASP A 92 2.81 9.28 -5.66
N ALA A 93 3.17 8.23 -4.93
CA ALA A 93 3.95 7.12 -5.49
C ALA A 93 3.12 6.24 -6.45
N LEU A 94 1.83 6.11 -6.21
CA LEU A 94 0.93 5.33 -7.07
C LEU A 94 0.58 6.07 -8.37
N LYS A 95 0.70 7.37 -8.37
CA LYS A 95 0.30 8.22 -9.48
C LYS A 95 1.39 8.32 -10.54
N LYS A 96 0.97 8.44 -11.79
CA LYS A 96 1.87 8.63 -12.92
C LYS A 96 2.65 9.94 -12.76
N ARG A 97 3.96 9.88 -13.04
CA ARG A 97 4.84 11.05 -13.09
C ARG A 97 5.50 11.12 -14.44
N LYS A 98 5.77 12.35 -14.88
CA LYS A 98 6.42 12.58 -16.18
C LYS A 98 7.76 11.86 -16.26
N GLY A 99 7.93 11.05 -17.30
CA GLY A 99 9.17 10.30 -17.51
C GLY A 99 9.29 9.02 -16.68
N ASP A 100 8.26 8.65 -15.95
CA ASP A 100 8.26 7.44 -15.11
C ASP A 100 7.07 6.56 -15.48
N ASN A 101 7.34 5.32 -15.88
CA ASN A 101 6.29 4.37 -16.26
C ASN A 101 5.88 3.43 -15.11
N ARG A 102 6.36 3.68 -13.90
CA ARG A 102 6.00 2.92 -12.71
C ARG A 102 4.84 3.62 -12.01
N PHE A 103 3.62 3.24 -12.35
CA PHE A 103 2.43 3.85 -11.76
C PHE A 103 1.27 2.87 -11.74
N LEU A 104 0.34 3.09 -10.84
CA LEU A 104 -0.92 2.36 -10.75
C LEU A 104 -2.07 3.19 -11.34
N LEU A 105 -2.02 4.49 -11.16
CA LEU A 105 -3.06 5.45 -11.56
C LEU A 105 -2.47 6.55 -12.43
N ASN A 106 -3.29 7.05 -13.37
CA ASN A 106 -2.92 8.27 -14.10
C ASN A 106 -3.09 9.51 -13.23
N ASP A 107 -4.13 9.52 -12.39
CA ASP A 107 -4.47 10.69 -11.60
C ASP A 107 -5.21 10.31 -10.32
N ASP A 108 -5.03 11.11 -9.28
CA ASP A 108 -5.70 10.95 -7.97
C ASP A 108 -7.21 10.97 -8.08
N SER A 109 -7.76 11.67 -9.08
CA SER A 109 -9.21 11.74 -9.28
C SER A 109 -9.85 10.38 -9.57
N GLN A 110 -9.05 9.38 -9.91
CA GLN A 110 -9.54 8.01 -10.08
C GLN A 110 -9.91 7.36 -8.75
N ILE A 111 -9.39 7.86 -7.63
CA ILE A 111 -9.69 7.33 -6.30
C ILE A 111 -11.04 7.89 -5.87
N VAL A 112 -12.08 7.05 -5.89
CA VAL A 112 -13.43 7.45 -5.53
C VAL A 112 -13.67 7.28 -4.04
N ARG A 113 -13.16 6.20 -3.46
CA ARG A 113 -13.24 5.94 -2.03
C ARG A 113 -11.87 5.56 -1.50
N LEU A 114 -11.51 6.12 -0.34
CA LEU A 114 -10.24 5.87 0.32
C LEU A 114 -10.48 5.45 1.75
N LEU A 115 -9.97 4.27 2.11
CA LEU A 115 -9.97 3.79 3.49
C LEU A 115 -8.52 3.78 3.98
N VAL A 116 -8.26 4.42 5.11
CA VAL A 116 -6.93 4.43 5.73
C VAL A 116 -7.04 3.88 7.14
N TRP A 117 -6.20 2.92 7.47
CA TRP A 117 -6.15 2.33 8.79
C TRP A 117 -4.72 2.27 9.30
N LYS A 118 -4.49 2.91 10.43
CA LYS A 118 -3.19 2.91 11.11
C LYS A 118 -3.26 1.97 12.29
N ILE A 119 -2.40 0.97 12.32
CA ILE A 119 -2.39 -0.05 13.38
C ILE A 119 -1.02 -0.22 13.99
N LEU A 120 -0.99 -0.77 15.17
CA LEU A 120 0.22 -1.09 15.89
C LEU A 120 0.84 -2.38 15.30
N ARG A 121 2.10 -2.31 14.84
CA ARG A 121 2.71 -3.46 14.17
C ARG A 121 2.93 -4.66 15.09
N VAL A 122 2.88 -4.47 16.41
CA VAL A 122 3.00 -5.58 17.36
C VAL A 122 1.90 -6.62 17.18
N GLU A 123 0.82 -6.26 16.47
CA GLU A 123 -0.25 -7.19 16.12
C GLU A 123 0.14 -8.13 14.99
N ASP A 124 1.28 -7.89 14.34
CA ASP A 124 1.81 -8.76 13.29
C ASP A 124 3.09 -9.42 13.79
N PRO A 125 2.99 -10.62 14.42
CA PRO A 125 4.14 -11.29 15.04
C PRO A 125 5.16 -11.82 14.04
N PHE A 126 4.87 -11.78 12.75
CA PHE A 126 5.76 -12.31 11.72
C PHE A 126 6.65 -11.24 11.11
N TYR A 127 6.51 -9.99 11.56
CA TYR A 127 7.17 -8.88 10.91
C TYR A 127 7.52 -7.81 11.94
N ASP A 128 8.79 -7.46 12.04
CA ASP A 128 9.30 -6.54 13.06
C ASP A 128 9.68 -5.16 12.51
N THR A 129 9.37 -4.88 11.24
CA THR A 129 9.60 -3.57 10.64
C THR A 129 8.27 -2.87 10.37
N ASP A 130 8.30 -1.53 10.37
CA ASP A 130 7.14 -0.76 9.97
C ASP A 130 6.85 -1.01 8.49
N SER A 131 5.57 -1.12 8.15
CA SER A 131 5.17 -1.52 6.81
C SER A 131 3.86 -0.87 6.39
N TYR A 132 3.55 -1.00 5.11
CA TYR A 132 2.28 -0.58 4.56
C TYR A 132 1.67 -1.67 3.69
N ASP A 133 0.35 -1.74 3.69
CA ASP A 133 -0.42 -2.55 2.77
C ASP A 133 -1.30 -1.61 1.96
N VAL A 134 -1.25 -1.72 0.64
CA VAL A 134 -2.11 -0.95 -0.25
C VAL A 134 -2.91 -1.94 -1.07
N SER A 135 -4.22 -1.80 -1.08
CA SER A 135 -5.08 -2.64 -1.89
C SER A 135 -6.06 -1.79 -2.69
N PHE A 136 -6.38 -2.24 -3.88
CA PHE A 136 -7.17 -1.49 -4.83
C PHE A 136 -8.05 -2.40 -5.66
N ARG A 137 -9.22 -1.89 -6.00
CA ARG A 137 -10.18 -2.59 -6.84
C ARG A 137 -11.00 -1.60 -7.64
N LEU A 138 -11.65 -2.06 -8.68
CA LEU A 138 -12.58 -1.22 -9.42
C LEU A 138 -13.72 -0.79 -8.50
N HIS A 139 -14.09 0.48 -8.60
CA HIS A 139 -15.22 1.01 -7.86
C HIS A 139 -16.53 0.44 -8.43
N GLU A 140 -17.34 -0.14 -7.56
CA GLU A 140 -18.63 -0.74 -7.92
C GLU A 140 -19.73 -0.19 -7.01
N GLY A 141 -20.11 1.06 -7.22
CA GLY A 141 -21.22 1.69 -6.51
C GLY A 141 -21.16 1.54 -4.99
N ASP A 142 -22.16 0.92 -4.40
CA ASP A 142 -22.30 0.79 -2.96
C ASP A 142 -21.60 -0.43 -2.36
N ARG A 143 -20.80 -1.13 -3.13
CA ARG A 143 -20.08 -2.31 -2.62
C ARG A 143 -19.29 -1.94 -1.35
N PRO A 144 -19.48 -2.64 -0.22
CA PRO A 144 -18.81 -2.31 1.03
C PRO A 144 -17.28 -2.40 0.91
N MET A 145 -16.59 -1.49 1.61
CA MET A 145 -15.14 -1.55 1.77
C MET A 145 -14.81 -2.30 3.05
N ILE A 146 -14.57 -3.59 2.93
CA ILE A 146 -14.30 -4.47 4.05
C ILE A 146 -12.84 -4.91 3.98
N LEU A 147 -12.10 -4.67 5.05
CA LEU A 147 -10.73 -5.18 5.18
C LEU A 147 -10.78 -6.61 5.66
N ILE A 148 -10.05 -7.46 4.97
CA ILE A 148 -9.91 -8.86 5.34
C ILE A 148 -8.44 -9.20 5.52
N LYS A 149 -8.18 -10.17 6.38
CA LYS A 149 -6.84 -10.72 6.56
C LYS A 149 -6.75 -11.99 5.72
N PRO A 150 -5.78 -12.08 4.80
CA PRO A 150 -5.63 -13.29 4.00
C PRO A 150 -5.35 -14.50 4.88
N ASP A 151 -5.80 -15.68 4.42
CA ASP A 151 -5.55 -16.92 5.12
C ASP A 151 -4.06 -17.23 5.11
N ILE A 152 -3.57 -17.73 6.25
CA ILE A 152 -2.20 -18.16 6.40
C ILE A 152 -2.21 -19.70 6.36
N ILE A 153 -1.55 -20.22 5.37
CA ILE A 153 -1.47 -21.68 5.18
C ILE A 153 -0.06 -22.17 5.41
#